data_3b6d808e355e399573fd8b618790fc91
#
_entry.id   3b6d808e355e399573fd8b618790fc91
#
_cell.length_a   1.000
_cell.length_b   1.000
_cell.length_c   1.000
_cell.angle_alpha   90.00
_cell.angle_beta   90.00
_cell.angle_gamma   90.00
#
_symmetry.space_group_name_H-M   'P 1'
#
loop_
_entity.id
_entity.type
_entity.pdbx_description
1 polymer ?
#
loop_
_entity_poly.entity_id
_entity_poly.type
_entity_poly.pdbx_seq_one_letter_code
_entity_poly.pdbx_strand_id
1 'polypeptide(L)'
;MRTATKFTTSLLAAAALAFGATACASSSDGSSAQQKGADAPLIVAASPTPHAKILDFVRDHLAAKAGLKLEVREFTDYVLPNTATENGDVGANFFQHKPYLDDFNKKNGTHIVPVVNVELEPLGLYSHKAKSVKDIKDGATVAVPNDTTNEGRAFKLLAANGLLTLKPGTGNDATPASVADNPKHLKFKELEAAQLPRALDDVDAAIINGNYAIGDNLNPSKDALVLEKAEGNPYANFLAVKEGNQNDPRVQKLARLLNSDAVKQYIEQTFKGAVVPAFGKPAA
;
A
#
# COMPACT_ATOMS: atom_id res chain seq x y z
N MET A 1 -65.58 36.82 -39.04
CA MET A 1 -66.72 36.95 -38.12
C MET A 1 -66.10 36.88 -36.71
N ARG A 2 -65.87 38.00 -36.06
CA ARG A 2 -66.71 38.60 -35.01
C ARG A 2 -66.89 37.57 -33.86
N THR A 3 -66.49 37.75 -32.63
CA THR A 3 -66.73 38.95 -31.76
C THR A 3 -65.80 38.83 -30.55
N ALA A 4 -65.34 40.00 -30.13
CA ALA A 4 -64.70 40.29 -28.83
C ALA A 4 -65.77 40.55 -27.75
N THR A 5 -65.41 40.35 -26.47
CA THR A 5 -65.96 41.11 -25.31
C THR A 5 -65.10 40.77 -24.09
N LYS A 6 -64.29 41.51 -23.54
CA LYS A 6 -64.23 42.71 -22.66
C LYS A 6 -64.65 42.46 -21.20
N PHE A 7 -63.68 42.82 -20.30
CA PHE A 7 -63.74 43.41 -18.93
C PHE A 7 -64.30 42.51 -17.83
N THR A 8 -63.59 42.39 -16.68
CA THR A 8 -63.43 43.46 -15.67
C THR A 8 -62.36 43.09 -14.63
N THR A 9 -61.57 44.05 -14.28
CA THR A 9 -60.67 44.19 -13.15
C THR A 9 -61.37 44.08 -11.78
N SER A 10 -60.70 43.41 -10.81
CA SER A 10 -60.86 43.81 -9.37
C SER A 10 -59.55 43.49 -8.63
N LEU A 11 -58.91 44.54 -8.17
CA LEU A 11 -57.88 44.58 -7.15
C LEU A 11 -58.44 44.18 -5.81
N LEU A 12 -57.79 43.38 -5.03
CA LEU A 12 -57.76 43.52 -3.57
C LEU A 12 -56.47 42.90 -3.01
N ALA A 13 -55.86 43.73 -2.20
CA ALA A 13 -54.55 43.55 -1.60
C ALA A 13 -54.58 42.68 -0.34
N ALA A 14 -53.38 42.30 0.05
CA ALA A 14 -52.80 42.03 1.39
C ALA A 14 -52.86 40.62 1.93
N ALA A 15 -51.71 40.01 2.13
CA ALA A 15 -51.00 39.85 3.39
C ALA A 15 -49.89 38.81 3.24
N ALA A 16 -48.71 39.23 3.59
CA ALA A 16 -47.50 38.44 3.69
C ALA A 16 -47.62 37.42 4.84
N LEU A 17 -47.26 36.17 4.58
CA LEU A 17 -46.76 35.25 5.59
C LEU A 17 -45.62 34.44 4.95
N ALA A 18 -44.42 34.88 5.29
CA ALA A 18 -43.19 34.16 5.00
C ALA A 18 -43.11 32.88 5.86
N PHE A 19 -43.32 31.73 5.27
CA PHE A 19 -42.85 30.48 5.83
C PHE A 19 -41.66 30.03 4.96
N GLY A 20 -40.48 30.25 5.52
CA GLY A 20 -39.23 29.70 4.98
C GLY A 20 -39.24 28.18 5.11
N ALA A 21 -39.58 27.50 4.02
CA ALA A 21 -39.30 26.10 3.88
C ALA A 21 -37.82 25.96 3.44
N THR A 22 -36.92 25.78 4.40
CA THR A 22 -35.60 25.24 4.14
C THR A 22 -35.77 23.79 3.67
N ALA A 23 -35.87 23.63 2.36
CA ALA A 23 -35.72 22.32 1.74
C ALA A 23 -34.26 21.87 1.95
N CYS A 24 -34.03 21.03 2.95
CA CYS A 24 -32.85 20.19 2.99
C CYS A 24 -32.92 19.21 1.80
N ALA A 25 -32.32 19.62 0.70
CA ALA A 25 -31.99 18.68 -0.37
C ALA A 25 -30.91 17.74 0.17
N SER A 26 -31.35 16.59 0.65
CA SER A 26 -30.45 15.45 0.89
C SER A 26 -30.04 14.93 -0.47
N SER A 27 -28.99 15.50 -1.05
CA SER A 27 -28.24 14.83 -2.11
C SER A 27 -27.49 13.66 -1.49
N SER A 28 -28.05 12.48 -1.61
CA SER A 28 -27.35 11.23 -1.38
C SER A 28 -26.36 11.00 -2.53
N ASP A 29 -25.30 11.80 -2.58
CA ASP A 29 -24.12 11.43 -3.33
C ASP A 29 -23.32 10.44 -2.47
N GLY A 30 -23.35 9.17 -2.90
CA GLY A 30 -22.61 8.06 -2.31
C GLY A 30 -21.10 8.16 -2.56
N SER A 31 -20.50 9.30 -2.25
CA SER A 31 -19.06 9.47 -2.17
C SER A 31 -18.61 9.09 -0.77
N SER A 32 -17.94 7.97 -0.66
CA SER A 32 -17.33 7.48 0.59
C SER A 32 -16.05 8.24 0.95
N ALA A 33 -16.06 9.58 0.81
CA ALA A 33 -14.94 10.41 1.19
C ALA A 33 -14.66 10.32 2.70
N GLN A 34 -13.38 10.34 3.07
CA GLN A 34 -12.95 10.36 4.47
C GLN A 34 -13.57 11.55 5.21
N GLN A 35 -14.39 11.28 6.21
CA GLN A 35 -14.98 12.31 7.03
C GLN A 35 -13.91 13.09 7.82
N LYS A 36 -14.00 14.40 7.84
CA LYS A 36 -13.11 15.30 8.58
C LYS A 36 -13.72 15.66 9.92
N GLY A 37 -12.97 15.50 11.00
CA GLY A 37 -13.37 15.81 12.36
C GLY A 37 -12.64 14.94 13.37
N ALA A 38 -12.36 15.46 14.56
CA ALA A 38 -11.59 14.73 15.56
C ALA A 38 -12.25 13.42 16.02
N ASP A 39 -13.57 13.35 15.97
CA ASP A 39 -14.38 12.21 16.38
C ASP A 39 -14.79 11.28 15.22
N ALA A 40 -14.50 11.66 13.98
CA ALA A 40 -14.75 10.82 12.82
C ALA A 40 -13.75 9.67 12.75
N PRO A 41 -14.13 8.50 12.23
CA PRO A 41 -13.19 7.40 12.08
C PRO A 41 -12.05 7.76 11.12
N LEU A 42 -10.84 7.29 11.40
CA LEU A 42 -9.73 7.31 10.46
C LEU A 42 -9.80 6.01 9.65
N ILE A 43 -10.08 6.14 8.37
CA ILE A 43 -10.08 5.00 7.44
C ILE A 43 -8.66 4.86 6.89
N VAL A 44 -8.07 3.67 6.98
CA VAL A 44 -6.71 3.38 6.50
C VAL A 44 -6.77 2.27 5.45
N ALA A 45 -6.26 2.56 4.26
CA ALA A 45 -6.06 1.55 3.21
C ALA A 45 -4.83 0.70 3.53
N ALA A 46 -4.95 -0.62 3.43
CA ALA A 46 -3.87 -1.54 3.76
C ALA A 46 -3.90 -2.80 2.90
N SER A 47 -2.75 -3.45 2.70
CA SER A 47 -2.73 -4.82 2.22
C SER A 47 -3.25 -5.77 3.31
N PRO A 48 -3.90 -6.91 2.95
CA PRO A 48 -4.53 -7.79 3.94
C PRO A 48 -3.56 -8.33 5.01
N THR A 49 -2.32 -8.59 4.63
CA THR A 49 -1.25 -9.05 5.54
C THR A 49 0.10 -8.50 5.08
N PRO A 50 1.00 -8.10 5.98
CA PRO A 50 0.84 -7.99 7.44
C PRO A 50 0.05 -6.75 7.89
N HIS A 51 -0.12 -5.76 7.02
CA HIS A 51 -0.53 -4.39 7.30
C HIS A 51 -1.91 -4.30 7.97
N ALA A 52 -2.96 -4.88 7.35
CA ALA A 52 -4.30 -4.89 7.95
C ALA A 52 -4.30 -5.63 9.29
N LYS A 53 -3.58 -6.74 9.43
CA LYS A 53 -3.47 -7.47 10.72
C LYS A 53 -2.84 -6.62 11.82
N ILE A 54 -1.83 -5.81 11.49
CA ILE A 54 -1.22 -4.87 12.45
C ILE A 54 -2.21 -3.77 12.82
N LEU A 55 -2.93 -3.20 11.85
CA LEU A 55 -3.95 -2.18 12.09
C LEU A 55 -5.14 -2.74 12.90
N ASP A 56 -5.55 -3.97 12.63
CA ASP A 56 -6.61 -4.65 13.38
C ASP A 56 -6.19 -4.85 14.83
N PHE A 57 -4.95 -5.28 15.09
CA PHE A 57 -4.44 -5.35 16.45
C PHE A 57 -4.48 -3.98 17.14
N VAL A 58 -4.09 -2.90 16.46
CA VAL A 58 -4.19 -1.54 16.99
C VAL A 58 -5.64 -1.17 17.26
N ARG A 59 -6.56 -1.41 16.31
CA ARG A 59 -7.99 -1.12 16.45
C ARG A 59 -8.58 -1.82 17.67
N ASP A 60 -8.33 -3.11 17.79
CA ASP A 60 -9.01 -3.96 18.77
C ASP A 60 -8.43 -3.82 20.18
N HIS A 61 -7.15 -3.47 20.33
CA HIS A 61 -6.47 -3.48 21.63
C HIS A 61 -5.99 -2.10 22.13
N LEU A 62 -5.75 -1.13 21.23
CA LEU A 62 -5.08 0.11 21.59
C LEU A 62 -5.89 1.38 21.27
N ALA A 63 -6.62 1.39 20.16
CA ALA A 63 -7.23 2.58 19.60
C ALA A 63 -8.27 3.23 20.53
N ALA A 64 -9.12 2.44 21.17
CA ALA A 64 -10.16 2.94 22.08
C ALA A 64 -9.58 3.74 23.26
N LYS A 65 -8.49 3.27 23.87
CA LYS A 65 -7.80 3.95 24.99
C LYS A 65 -7.16 5.27 24.56
N ALA A 66 -6.77 5.37 23.28
CA ALA A 66 -6.22 6.60 22.69
C ALA A 66 -7.30 7.55 22.16
N GLY A 67 -8.58 7.21 22.28
CA GLY A 67 -9.67 7.98 21.70
C GLY A 67 -9.56 8.07 20.18
N LEU A 68 -9.20 6.96 19.53
CA LEU A 68 -9.12 6.83 18.07
C LEU A 68 -10.18 5.85 17.59
N LYS A 69 -11.01 6.25 16.64
CA LYS A 69 -11.86 5.35 15.87
C LYS A 69 -11.10 5.00 14.60
N LEU A 70 -10.75 3.72 14.44
CA LEU A 70 -9.96 3.21 13.33
C LEU A 70 -10.79 2.24 12.49
N GLU A 71 -10.81 2.47 11.19
CA GLU A 71 -11.38 1.56 10.21
C GLU A 71 -10.29 1.13 9.22
N VAL A 72 -10.27 -0.17 8.87
CA VAL A 72 -9.30 -0.73 7.92
C VAL A 72 -10.03 -1.08 6.65
N ARG A 73 -9.50 -0.63 5.52
CA ARG A 73 -9.99 -0.98 4.18
C ARG A 73 -8.89 -1.73 3.44
N GLU A 74 -9.15 -3.00 3.14
CA GLU A 74 -8.16 -3.85 2.49
C GLU A 74 -8.16 -3.66 0.97
N PHE A 75 -6.95 -3.70 0.40
CA PHE A 75 -6.68 -3.68 -1.03
C PHE A 75 -5.66 -4.76 -1.37
N THR A 76 -5.86 -5.44 -2.49
CA THR A 76 -5.02 -6.57 -2.91
C THR A 76 -3.98 -6.21 -3.98
N ASP A 77 -3.90 -4.93 -4.36
CA ASP A 77 -2.92 -4.36 -5.29
C ASP A 77 -2.19 -3.17 -4.67
N TYR A 78 -1.18 -2.64 -5.38
CA TYR A 78 -0.37 -1.52 -4.88
C TYR A 78 -0.76 -0.15 -5.45
N VAL A 79 -1.72 -0.08 -6.39
CA VAL A 79 -2.13 1.17 -7.05
C VAL A 79 -3.29 1.83 -6.31
N LEU A 80 -4.33 1.06 -6.03
CA LEU A 80 -5.57 1.56 -5.44
C LEU A 80 -5.41 2.20 -4.06
N PRO A 81 -4.56 1.71 -3.12
CA PRO A 81 -4.39 2.38 -1.83
C PRO A 81 -3.90 3.82 -1.96
N ASN A 82 -2.95 4.09 -2.86
CA ASN A 82 -2.44 5.44 -3.11
C ASN A 82 -3.49 6.30 -3.82
N THR A 83 -4.18 5.75 -4.81
CA THR A 83 -5.27 6.45 -5.50
C THR A 83 -6.37 6.88 -4.52
N ALA A 84 -6.81 5.97 -3.65
CA ALA A 84 -7.82 6.25 -2.63
C ALA A 84 -7.35 7.31 -1.61
N THR A 85 -6.05 7.30 -1.27
CA THR A 85 -5.46 8.31 -0.36
C THR A 85 -5.40 9.68 -1.02
N GLU A 86 -4.95 9.75 -2.27
CA GLU A 86 -4.88 11.02 -3.01
C GLU A 86 -6.25 11.64 -3.22
N ASN A 87 -7.25 10.82 -3.55
CA ASN A 87 -8.65 11.26 -3.74
C ASN A 87 -9.33 11.66 -2.42
N GLY A 88 -8.80 11.24 -1.25
CA GLY A 88 -9.43 11.45 0.05
C GLY A 88 -10.55 10.45 0.37
N ASP A 89 -10.62 9.32 -0.33
CA ASP A 89 -11.54 8.22 -0.04
C ASP A 89 -11.15 7.48 1.25
N VAL A 90 -9.87 7.55 1.61
CA VAL A 90 -9.28 7.12 2.88
C VAL A 90 -8.41 8.22 3.46
N GLY A 91 -8.21 8.23 4.78
CA GLY A 91 -7.41 9.24 5.47
C GLY A 91 -5.91 8.94 5.45
N ALA A 92 -5.53 7.68 5.29
CA ALA A 92 -4.15 7.22 5.26
C ALA A 92 -4.03 5.89 4.51
N ASN A 93 -2.80 5.48 4.20
CA ASN A 93 -2.50 4.10 3.80
C ASN A 93 -1.29 3.55 4.54
N PHE A 94 -1.21 2.21 4.58
CA PHE A 94 -0.10 1.47 5.14
C PHE A 94 0.08 0.18 4.33
N PHE A 95 1.07 0.15 3.40
CA PHE A 95 1.32 -1.00 2.52
C PHE A 95 2.64 -0.90 1.73
N GLN A 96 3.38 0.22 1.80
CA GLN A 96 4.42 0.56 0.84
C GLN A 96 5.69 1.09 1.50
N HIS A 97 6.77 1.05 0.74
CA HIS A 97 8.08 1.60 1.08
C HIS A 97 8.41 2.87 0.27
N LYS A 98 9.41 3.63 0.74
CA LYS A 98 9.74 4.96 0.19
C LYS A 98 10.06 4.95 -1.31
N PRO A 99 10.92 4.05 -1.85
CA PRO A 99 11.18 4.02 -3.28
C PRO A 99 9.91 3.83 -4.13
N TYR A 100 8.96 2.98 -3.69
CA TYR A 100 7.70 2.78 -4.39
C TYR A 100 6.84 4.04 -4.38
N LEU A 101 6.69 4.69 -3.21
CA LEU A 101 5.92 5.92 -3.09
C LEU A 101 6.48 7.03 -3.97
N ASP A 102 7.80 7.21 -4.00
CA ASP A 102 8.43 8.25 -4.80
C ASP A 102 8.20 8.05 -6.31
N ASP A 103 8.34 6.81 -6.78
CA ASP A 103 8.05 6.45 -8.17
C ASP A 103 6.57 6.64 -8.49
N PHE A 104 5.68 6.22 -7.58
CA PHE A 104 4.23 6.38 -7.74
C PHE A 104 3.84 7.86 -7.83
N ASN A 105 4.29 8.69 -6.90
CA ASN A 105 4.02 10.13 -6.91
C ASN A 105 4.51 10.79 -8.20
N LYS A 106 5.74 10.46 -8.62
CA LYS A 106 6.33 11.00 -9.85
C LYS A 106 5.53 10.62 -11.10
N LYS A 107 5.10 9.36 -11.20
CA LYS A 107 4.39 8.85 -12.38
C LYS A 107 2.94 9.32 -12.47
N ASN A 108 2.28 9.48 -11.32
CA ASN A 108 0.84 9.78 -11.26
C ASN A 108 0.54 11.22 -10.88
N GLY A 109 1.56 12.05 -10.56
CA GLY A 109 1.35 13.43 -10.14
C GLY A 109 0.62 13.53 -8.78
N THR A 110 0.81 12.54 -7.91
CA THR A 110 0.22 12.49 -6.57
C THR A 110 1.14 13.12 -5.52
N HIS A 111 0.55 13.49 -4.38
CA HIS A 111 1.23 14.21 -3.30
C HIS A 111 1.06 13.46 -1.98
N ILE A 112 1.44 12.20 -1.96
CA ILE A 112 1.37 11.37 -0.76
C ILE A 112 2.72 11.43 -0.05
N VAL A 113 2.70 11.55 1.26
CA VAL A 113 3.90 11.69 2.10
C VAL A 113 3.90 10.69 3.24
N PRO A 114 5.08 10.15 3.59
CA PRO A 114 5.21 9.22 4.71
C PRO A 114 5.13 9.95 6.05
N VAL A 115 4.59 9.28 7.07
CA VAL A 115 4.44 9.80 8.44
C VAL A 115 5.38 9.11 9.42
N VAL A 116 5.36 7.79 9.46
CA VAL A 116 6.16 6.99 10.39
C VAL A 116 6.40 5.60 9.81
N ASN A 117 7.63 5.11 9.90
CA ASN A 117 7.97 3.72 9.58
C ASN A 117 7.37 2.76 10.62
N VAL A 118 6.98 1.57 10.19
CA VAL A 118 6.35 0.58 11.06
C VAL A 118 7.05 -0.77 11.01
N GLU A 119 7.24 -1.32 9.83
CA GLU A 119 7.80 -2.65 9.68
C GLU A 119 8.58 -2.78 8.37
N LEU A 120 9.29 -3.90 8.22
CA LEU A 120 10.02 -4.29 7.02
C LEU A 120 9.66 -5.72 6.67
N GLU A 121 9.34 -5.93 5.40
CA GLU A 121 9.17 -7.24 4.79
C GLU A 121 10.36 -7.55 3.88
N PRO A 122 11.27 -8.44 4.27
CA PRO A 122 12.34 -8.85 3.38
C PRO A 122 11.80 -9.49 2.10
N LEU A 123 12.32 -9.06 0.94
CA LEU A 123 12.00 -9.66 -0.35
C LEU A 123 12.66 -11.04 -0.45
N GLY A 124 11.97 -12.01 -1.00
CA GLY A 124 12.47 -13.39 -1.08
C GLY A 124 12.44 -14.00 -2.48
N LEU A 125 13.39 -14.91 -2.75
CA LEU A 125 13.37 -15.79 -3.89
C LEU A 125 12.80 -17.15 -3.48
N TYR A 126 11.76 -17.60 -4.15
CA TYR A 126 11.05 -18.85 -3.86
C TYR A 126 11.09 -19.81 -5.06
N SER A 127 10.96 -21.11 -4.80
CA SER A 127 10.85 -22.11 -5.83
C SER A 127 10.19 -23.39 -5.29
N HIS A 128 9.31 -23.99 -6.08
CA HIS A 128 8.81 -25.36 -5.84
C HIS A 128 9.72 -26.44 -6.41
N LYS A 129 10.67 -26.07 -7.29
CA LYS A 129 11.53 -27.01 -8.04
C LYS A 129 12.97 -27.09 -7.50
N ALA A 130 13.48 -26.00 -6.91
CA ALA A 130 14.82 -25.92 -6.35
C ALA A 130 14.77 -25.88 -4.82
N LYS A 131 15.77 -26.44 -4.15
CA LYS A 131 15.94 -26.41 -2.68
C LYS A 131 16.99 -25.40 -2.22
N SER A 132 17.78 -24.91 -3.14
CA SER A 132 18.81 -23.89 -2.93
C SER A 132 19.05 -23.10 -4.21
N VAL A 133 19.72 -21.94 -4.10
CA VAL A 133 20.14 -21.14 -5.26
C VAL A 133 21.00 -21.96 -6.25
N LYS A 134 21.78 -22.90 -5.75
CA LYS A 134 22.67 -23.74 -6.58
C LYS A 134 21.89 -24.69 -7.48
N ASP A 135 20.69 -25.09 -7.05
CA ASP A 135 19.82 -26.04 -7.78
C ASP A 135 19.06 -25.39 -8.93
N ILE A 136 19.07 -24.04 -9.03
CA ILE A 136 18.48 -23.31 -10.15
C ILE A 136 19.26 -23.68 -11.41
N LYS A 137 18.56 -24.24 -12.40
CA LYS A 137 19.16 -24.79 -13.63
C LYS A 137 19.54 -23.68 -14.61
N ASP A 138 20.44 -23.98 -15.52
CA ASP A 138 20.72 -23.14 -16.67
C ASP A 138 19.45 -22.99 -17.54
N GLY A 139 19.19 -21.77 -17.99
CA GLY A 139 18.00 -21.45 -18.77
C GLY A 139 16.71 -21.38 -17.97
N ALA A 140 16.77 -21.47 -16.62
CA ALA A 140 15.61 -21.37 -15.75
C ALA A 140 14.86 -20.06 -15.92
N THR A 141 13.53 -20.11 -15.81
CA THR A 141 12.66 -18.93 -15.83
C THR A 141 12.45 -18.44 -14.40
N VAL A 142 12.80 -17.18 -14.15
CA VAL A 142 12.59 -16.48 -12.87
C VAL A 142 11.54 -15.39 -13.06
N ALA A 143 10.41 -15.48 -12.36
CA ALA A 143 9.42 -14.42 -12.33
C ALA A 143 9.84 -13.32 -11.35
N VAL A 144 9.62 -12.05 -11.74
CA VAL A 144 9.97 -10.85 -10.97
C VAL A 144 8.82 -9.85 -10.98
N PRO A 145 8.69 -8.96 -9.96
CA PRO A 145 7.72 -7.86 -10.01
C PRO A 145 7.97 -6.96 -11.23
N ASN A 146 6.93 -6.40 -11.80
CA ASN A 146 7.01 -5.52 -12.98
C ASN A 146 6.93 -4.03 -12.63
N ASP A 147 6.74 -3.65 -11.37
CA ASP A 147 6.87 -2.25 -10.97
C ASP A 147 8.35 -1.88 -10.83
N THR A 148 8.69 -0.69 -11.30
CA THR A 148 10.08 -0.21 -11.43
C THR A 148 10.94 -0.49 -10.19
N THR A 149 10.41 -0.27 -9.01
CA THR A 149 11.23 -0.30 -7.78
C THR A 149 11.36 -1.69 -7.19
N ASN A 150 10.32 -2.52 -7.23
CA ASN A 150 10.42 -3.91 -6.79
C ASN A 150 11.11 -4.77 -7.84
N GLU A 151 10.99 -4.48 -9.13
CA GLU A 151 11.79 -5.11 -10.18
C GLU A 151 13.28 -4.86 -9.94
N GLY A 152 13.67 -3.58 -9.77
CA GLY A 152 15.06 -3.22 -9.49
C GLY A 152 15.59 -3.85 -8.21
N ARG A 153 14.76 -3.93 -7.16
CA ARG A 153 15.05 -4.63 -5.91
C ARG A 153 15.26 -6.13 -6.13
N ALA A 154 14.44 -6.75 -6.98
CA ALA A 154 14.57 -8.17 -7.34
C ALA A 154 15.90 -8.46 -8.06
N PHE A 155 16.28 -7.65 -9.04
CA PHE A 155 17.56 -7.80 -9.72
C PHE A 155 18.76 -7.63 -8.78
N LYS A 156 18.68 -6.70 -7.83
CA LYS A 156 19.70 -6.55 -6.78
C LYS A 156 19.80 -7.78 -5.88
N LEU A 157 18.66 -8.38 -5.50
CA LEU A 157 18.65 -9.60 -4.70
C LEU A 157 19.32 -10.76 -5.46
N LEU A 158 19.01 -10.93 -6.75
CA LEU A 158 19.63 -11.94 -7.61
C LEU A 158 21.15 -11.72 -7.73
N ALA A 159 21.57 -10.47 -7.94
CA ALA A 159 22.98 -10.11 -8.04
C ALA A 159 23.74 -10.35 -6.72
N ALA A 160 23.17 -9.96 -5.59
CA ALA A 160 23.75 -10.17 -4.27
C ALA A 160 23.96 -11.65 -3.92
N ASN A 161 23.25 -12.56 -4.62
CA ASN A 161 23.33 -14.01 -4.43
C ASN A 161 24.06 -14.74 -5.58
N GLY A 162 24.78 -13.98 -6.44
CA GLY A 162 25.65 -14.53 -7.47
C GLY A 162 24.94 -15.18 -8.65
N LEU A 163 23.63 -14.91 -8.83
CA LEU A 163 22.86 -15.45 -9.96
C LEU A 163 23.07 -14.64 -11.26
N LEU A 164 23.47 -13.38 -11.12
CA LEU A 164 23.81 -12.47 -12.23
C LEU A 164 24.72 -11.35 -11.72
N THR A 165 25.21 -10.51 -12.62
CA THR A 165 25.82 -9.22 -12.27
C THR A 165 25.08 -8.08 -12.97
N LEU A 166 25.06 -6.92 -12.37
CA LEU A 166 24.48 -5.71 -12.94
C LEU A 166 25.55 -4.79 -13.53
N LYS A 167 25.19 -4.02 -14.52
CA LYS A 167 26.07 -2.99 -15.10
C LYS A 167 26.48 -1.97 -14.04
N PRO A 168 27.70 -1.42 -14.09
CA PRO A 168 28.13 -0.36 -13.19
C PRO A 168 27.16 0.83 -13.23
N GLY A 169 26.86 1.39 -12.05
CA GLY A 169 25.94 2.55 -11.92
C GLY A 169 24.46 2.22 -12.00
N THR A 170 24.06 0.93 -12.08
CA THR A 170 22.65 0.53 -12.03
C THR A 170 22.01 0.98 -10.72
N GLY A 171 20.93 1.75 -10.83
CA GLY A 171 20.15 2.32 -9.73
C GLY A 171 19.14 1.35 -9.10
N ASN A 172 18.06 1.92 -8.54
CA ASN A 172 16.93 1.16 -7.98
C ASN A 172 15.90 0.75 -9.04
N ASP A 173 16.15 1.05 -10.30
CA ASP A 173 15.33 0.83 -11.49
C ASP A 173 15.95 -0.23 -12.43
N ALA A 174 16.71 -1.18 -11.89
CA ALA A 174 17.29 -2.27 -12.66
C ALA A 174 16.20 -3.10 -13.35
N THR A 175 16.45 -3.44 -14.62
CA THR A 175 15.60 -4.26 -15.47
C THR A 175 16.42 -5.39 -16.09
N PRO A 176 15.86 -6.32 -16.84
CA PRO A 176 16.65 -7.31 -17.60
C PRO A 176 17.75 -6.67 -18.47
N ALA A 177 17.52 -5.48 -19.00
CA ALA A 177 18.51 -4.74 -19.80
C ALA A 177 19.70 -4.24 -18.97
N SER A 178 19.57 -4.16 -17.66
CA SER A 178 20.65 -3.76 -16.73
C SER A 178 21.60 -4.89 -16.38
N VAL A 179 21.32 -6.12 -16.82
CA VAL A 179 22.17 -7.30 -16.56
C VAL A 179 23.45 -7.19 -17.40
N ALA A 180 24.61 -7.32 -16.76
CA ALA A 180 25.93 -7.34 -17.41
C ALA A 180 26.37 -8.76 -17.70
N ASP A 181 26.17 -9.68 -16.75
CA ASP A 181 26.49 -11.11 -16.91
C ASP A 181 25.39 -11.96 -16.29
N ASN A 182 25.05 -13.04 -16.97
CA ASN A 182 24.00 -13.99 -16.61
C ASN A 182 24.50 -15.42 -16.86
N PRO A 183 25.38 -15.94 -15.99
CA PRO A 183 26.11 -17.19 -16.24
C PRO A 183 25.20 -18.41 -16.31
N LYS A 184 23.99 -18.34 -15.75
CA LYS A 184 23.00 -19.42 -15.84
C LYS A 184 21.97 -19.21 -16.96
N HIS A 185 22.14 -18.21 -17.81
CA HIS A 185 21.22 -17.90 -18.91
C HIS A 185 19.77 -17.81 -18.45
N LEU A 186 19.51 -17.23 -17.25
CA LEU A 186 18.20 -17.08 -16.66
C LEU A 186 17.29 -16.25 -17.60
N LYS A 187 16.05 -16.69 -17.70
CA LYS A 187 14.99 -15.96 -18.40
C LYS A 187 14.14 -15.25 -17.37
N PHE A 188 13.81 -13.97 -17.61
CA PHE A 188 13.00 -13.19 -16.68
C PHE A 188 11.58 -13.07 -17.21
N LYS A 189 10.59 -13.26 -16.32
CA LYS A 189 9.16 -13.07 -16.58
C LYS A 189 8.65 -12.00 -15.64
N GLU A 190 8.41 -10.82 -16.18
CA GLU A 190 7.90 -9.67 -15.42
C GLU A 190 6.39 -9.81 -15.22
N LEU A 191 5.92 -9.79 -13.98
CA LEU A 191 4.51 -9.95 -13.60
C LEU A 191 4.13 -8.93 -12.53
N GLU A 192 2.86 -8.58 -12.45
CA GLU A 192 2.36 -7.85 -11.29
C GLU A 192 2.66 -8.61 -10.00
N ALA A 193 3.08 -7.88 -8.96
CA ALA A 193 3.53 -8.48 -7.70
C ALA A 193 2.49 -9.43 -7.08
N ALA A 194 1.20 -9.09 -7.20
CA ALA A 194 0.09 -9.92 -6.73
C ALA A 194 -0.05 -11.28 -7.46
N GLN A 195 0.53 -11.43 -8.64
CA GLN A 195 0.45 -12.66 -9.44
C GLN A 195 1.61 -13.61 -9.18
N LEU A 196 2.70 -13.14 -8.59
CA LEU A 196 3.94 -13.90 -8.43
C LEU A 196 3.81 -15.19 -7.62
N PRO A 197 3.06 -15.24 -6.48
CA PRO A 197 2.89 -16.49 -5.76
C PRO A 197 2.28 -17.60 -6.61
N ARG A 198 1.23 -17.27 -7.37
CA ARG A 198 0.56 -18.23 -8.26
C ARG A 198 1.41 -18.66 -9.44
N ALA A 199 2.34 -17.80 -9.88
CA ALA A 199 3.25 -18.12 -10.98
C ALA A 199 4.30 -19.17 -10.60
N LEU A 200 4.52 -19.48 -9.31
CA LEU A 200 5.51 -20.47 -8.85
C LEU A 200 5.30 -21.87 -9.43
N ASP A 201 4.09 -22.26 -9.76
CA ASP A 201 3.80 -23.55 -10.39
C ASP A 201 4.26 -23.60 -11.84
N ASP A 202 4.29 -22.46 -12.52
CA ASP A 202 4.57 -22.33 -13.96
C ASP A 202 6.05 -22.00 -14.26
N VAL A 203 6.77 -21.42 -13.28
CA VAL A 203 8.16 -20.98 -13.44
C VAL A 203 9.12 -21.84 -12.63
N ASP A 204 10.42 -21.58 -12.76
CA ASP A 204 11.43 -22.31 -11.99
C ASP A 204 11.71 -21.65 -10.64
N ALA A 205 11.56 -20.33 -10.55
CA ALA A 205 11.63 -19.57 -9.32
C ALA A 205 10.88 -18.23 -9.49
N ALA A 206 10.55 -17.57 -8.38
CA ALA A 206 9.96 -16.23 -8.39
C ALA A 206 10.50 -15.38 -7.23
N ILE A 207 10.72 -14.10 -7.50
CA ILE A 207 10.96 -13.10 -6.46
C ILE A 207 9.61 -12.56 -6.01
N ILE A 208 9.27 -12.73 -4.73
CA ILE A 208 7.94 -12.41 -4.21
C ILE A 208 8.08 -11.46 -3.03
N ASN A 209 7.28 -10.38 -3.04
CA ASN A 209 7.15 -9.45 -1.91
C ASN A 209 6.56 -10.15 -0.68
N GLY A 210 7.02 -9.76 0.52
CA GLY A 210 6.69 -10.45 1.77
C GLY A 210 5.19 -10.56 2.04
N ASN A 211 4.42 -9.50 1.83
CA ASN A 211 2.97 -9.50 2.01
C ASN A 211 2.27 -10.54 1.12
N TYR A 212 2.68 -10.64 -0.15
CA TYR A 212 2.09 -11.63 -1.07
C TYR A 212 2.54 -13.05 -0.77
N ALA A 213 3.81 -13.23 -0.36
CA ALA A 213 4.29 -14.53 0.09
C ALA A 213 3.51 -15.03 1.32
N ILE A 214 3.37 -14.19 2.35
CA ILE A 214 2.60 -14.50 3.57
C ILE A 214 1.10 -14.73 3.23
N GLY A 215 0.55 -13.92 2.33
CA GLY A 215 -0.84 -14.02 1.89
C GLY A 215 -1.15 -15.33 1.17
N ASP A 216 -0.16 -15.92 0.52
CA ASP A 216 -0.25 -17.22 -0.18
C ASP A 216 0.29 -18.40 0.68
N ASN A 217 0.39 -18.21 2.00
CA ASN A 217 0.86 -19.18 2.97
C ASN A 217 2.32 -19.62 2.83
N LEU A 218 3.15 -18.90 2.09
CA LEU A 218 4.59 -19.05 2.12
C LEU A 218 5.14 -18.41 3.40
N ASN A 219 6.08 -19.06 4.05
CA ASN A 219 6.78 -18.49 5.19
C ASN A 219 8.16 -17.95 4.71
N PRO A 220 8.34 -16.61 4.61
CA PRO A 220 9.59 -16.04 4.12
C PRO A 220 10.84 -16.58 4.81
N SER A 221 10.80 -16.77 6.13
CA SER A 221 11.95 -17.26 6.91
C SER A 221 12.28 -18.73 6.70
N LYS A 222 11.37 -19.53 6.11
CA LYS A 222 11.53 -20.98 5.96
C LYS A 222 11.56 -21.43 4.50
N ASP A 223 10.72 -20.82 3.67
CA ASP A 223 10.42 -21.30 2.33
C ASP A 223 11.22 -20.54 1.25
N ALA A 224 11.77 -19.35 1.60
CA ALA A 224 12.63 -18.63 0.68
C ALA A 224 13.99 -19.33 0.49
N LEU A 225 14.43 -19.50 -0.76
CA LEU A 225 15.79 -19.93 -1.08
C LEU A 225 16.82 -18.88 -0.66
N VAL A 226 16.43 -17.61 -0.78
CA VAL A 226 17.16 -16.43 -0.34
C VAL A 226 16.18 -15.39 0.15
N LEU A 227 16.56 -14.70 1.19
CA LEU A 227 15.82 -13.60 1.76
C LEU A 227 16.73 -12.38 1.88
N GLU A 228 16.22 -11.18 1.61
CA GLU A 228 16.95 -9.94 1.88
C GLU A 228 17.35 -9.84 3.36
N LYS A 229 18.46 -9.16 3.60
CA LYS A 229 18.84 -8.78 4.97
C LYS A 229 17.95 -7.62 5.44
N ALA A 230 17.50 -7.68 6.68
CA ALA A 230 16.71 -6.62 7.29
C ALA A 230 17.59 -5.42 7.71
N GLU A 231 18.84 -5.69 8.15
CA GLU A 231 19.76 -4.64 8.60
C GLU A 231 20.16 -3.71 7.44
N GLY A 232 19.99 -2.39 7.66
CA GLY A 232 20.31 -1.37 6.65
C GLY A 232 19.39 -1.36 5.43
N ASN A 233 18.29 -2.09 5.47
CA ASN A 233 17.36 -2.21 4.35
C ASN A 233 16.50 -0.93 4.22
N PRO A 234 16.47 -0.26 3.04
CA PRO A 234 15.75 1.00 2.85
C PRO A 234 14.25 0.83 2.56
N TYR A 235 13.76 -0.41 2.54
CA TYR A 235 12.38 -0.72 2.12
C TYR A 235 11.41 -0.88 3.30
N ALA A 236 11.65 -0.18 4.42
CA ALA A 236 10.69 -0.13 5.51
C ALA A 236 9.34 0.41 5.03
N ASN A 237 8.26 -0.24 5.43
CA ASN A 237 6.89 0.18 5.17
C ASN A 237 6.41 1.15 6.24
N PHE A 238 5.58 2.12 5.83
CA PHE A 238 5.20 3.25 6.66
C PHE A 238 3.71 3.59 6.53
N LEU A 239 3.20 4.29 7.54
CA LEU A 239 1.94 5.02 7.44
C LEU A 239 2.16 6.24 6.54
N ALA A 240 1.30 6.42 5.53
CA ALA A 240 1.33 7.57 4.62
C ALA A 240 -0.02 8.25 4.53
N VAL A 241 0.01 9.54 4.19
CA VAL A 241 -1.18 10.39 4.03
C VAL A 241 -1.01 11.30 2.81
N LYS A 242 -2.11 11.87 2.32
CA LYS A 242 -2.02 13.00 1.40
C LYS A 242 -1.30 14.17 2.08
N GLU A 243 -0.45 14.87 1.34
CA GLU A 243 0.27 16.06 1.80
C GLU A 243 -0.69 17.10 2.42
N GLY A 244 -0.28 17.65 3.56
CA GLY A 244 -1.12 18.54 4.37
C GLY A 244 -1.89 17.84 5.49
N ASN A 245 -2.05 16.52 5.45
CA ASN A 245 -2.76 15.74 6.47
C ASN A 245 -1.84 15.10 7.53
N GLN A 246 -0.53 15.34 7.47
CA GLN A 246 0.44 14.75 8.41
C GLN A 246 0.15 15.11 9.87
N ASN A 247 -0.41 16.31 10.11
CA ASN A 247 -0.71 16.82 11.43
C ASN A 247 -2.16 16.55 11.91
N ASP A 248 -2.95 15.76 11.16
CA ASP A 248 -4.26 15.32 11.63
C ASP A 248 -4.11 14.60 12.98
N PRO A 249 -4.81 15.02 14.03
CA PRO A 249 -4.67 14.41 15.37
C PRO A 249 -4.93 12.91 15.38
N ARG A 250 -5.79 12.39 14.50
CA ARG A 250 -6.08 10.95 14.36
C ARG A 250 -4.89 10.22 13.76
N VAL A 251 -4.27 10.80 12.72
CA VAL A 251 -3.05 10.26 12.09
C VAL A 251 -1.91 10.23 13.08
N GLN A 252 -1.71 11.31 13.84
CA GLN A 252 -0.67 11.39 14.85
C GLN A 252 -0.89 10.41 16.03
N LYS A 253 -2.16 10.15 16.42
CA LYS A 253 -2.48 9.09 17.38
C LYS A 253 -2.11 7.71 16.81
N LEU A 254 -2.54 7.41 15.59
CA LEU A 254 -2.22 6.12 14.94
C LEU A 254 -0.71 5.93 14.80
N ALA A 255 0.03 6.95 14.37
CA ALA A 255 1.48 6.89 14.23
C ALA A 255 2.20 6.50 15.54
N ARG A 256 1.76 7.10 16.67
CA ARG A 256 2.30 6.72 17.98
C ARG A 256 1.94 5.30 18.39
N LEU A 257 0.71 4.86 18.11
CA LEU A 257 0.28 3.49 18.41
C LEU A 257 1.04 2.45 17.61
N LEU A 258 1.26 2.72 16.31
CA LEU A 258 2.01 1.84 15.41
C LEU A 258 3.49 1.69 15.84
N ASN A 259 4.07 2.66 16.51
CA ASN A 259 5.44 2.59 17.06
C ASN A 259 5.49 2.27 18.55
N SER A 260 4.45 1.65 19.10
CA SER A 260 4.42 1.21 20.49
C SER A 260 5.09 -0.15 20.70
N ASP A 261 5.56 -0.40 21.92
CA ASP A 261 6.11 -1.72 22.32
C ASP A 261 5.09 -2.84 22.13
N ALA A 262 3.80 -2.57 22.31
CA ALA A 262 2.74 -3.55 22.09
C ALA A 262 2.68 -4.00 20.62
N VAL A 263 2.80 -3.07 19.67
CA VAL A 263 2.83 -3.38 18.23
C VAL A 263 4.13 -4.10 17.88
N LYS A 264 5.27 -3.69 18.46
CA LYS A 264 6.54 -4.39 18.28
C LYS A 264 6.41 -5.86 18.66
N GLN A 265 5.94 -6.14 19.88
CA GLN A 265 5.73 -7.49 20.37
C GLN A 265 4.75 -8.28 19.50
N TYR A 266 3.67 -7.65 19.06
CA TYR A 266 2.70 -8.27 18.16
C TYR A 266 3.36 -8.72 16.84
N ILE A 267 4.14 -7.86 16.19
CA ILE A 267 4.86 -8.17 14.95
C ILE A 267 5.82 -9.35 15.18
N GLU A 268 6.64 -9.29 16.21
CA GLU A 268 7.64 -10.32 16.52
C GLU A 268 7.00 -11.70 16.81
N GLN A 269 5.92 -11.72 17.59
CA GLN A 269 5.22 -12.95 17.97
C GLN A 269 4.40 -13.54 16.85
N THR A 270 3.75 -12.69 16.03
CA THR A 270 2.84 -13.12 14.98
C THR A 270 3.59 -13.58 13.74
N PHE A 271 4.56 -12.79 13.29
CA PHE A 271 5.23 -13.04 12.00
C PHE A 271 6.59 -13.76 12.12
N LYS A 272 7.13 -13.88 13.34
CA LYS A 272 8.30 -14.74 13.66
C LYS A 272 9.47 -14.55 12.70
N GLY A 273 9.79 -13.29 12.36
CA GLY A 273 10.90 -12.92 11.49
C GLY A 273 10.53 -12.80 10.00
N ALA A 274 9.34 -13.22 9.58
CA ALA A 274 8.86 -12.95 8.23
C ALA A 274 8.55 -11.45 8.01
N VAL A 275 8.22 -10.74 9.08
CA VAL A 275 8.08 -9.29 9.17
C VAL A 275 8.87 -8.81 10.38
N VAL A 276 9.62 -7.73 10.21
CA VAL A 276 10.52 -7.20 11.25
C VAL A 276 10.09 -5.78 11.62
N PRO A 277 9.97 -5.43 12.92
CA PRO A 277 9.75 -4.05 13.32
C PRO A 277 10.83 -3.11 12.77
N ALA A 278 10.42 -1.99 12.17
CA ALA A 278 11.33 -1.02 11.55
C ALA A 278 10.92 0.41 11.95
N PHE A 279 10.69 0.63 13.23
CA PHE A 279 10.15 1.87 13.78
C PHE A 279 11.06 3.08 13.55
N GLY A 280 10.47 4.25 13.50
CA GLY A 280 11.17 5.51 13.41
C GLY A 280 10.66 6.45 12.33
N LYS A 281 11.44 7.48 12.05
CA LYS A 281 11.11 8.43 10.98
C LYS A 281 11.44 7.82 9.63
N PRO A 282 10.58 7.99 8.62
CA PRO A 282 10.91 7.66 7.24
C PRO A 282 12.14 8.44 6.77
N ALA A 283 12.90 7.87 5.85
CA ALA A 283 13.95 8.58 5.16
C ALA A 283 13.39 9.83 4.43
N ALA A 284 14.17 10.88 4.41
CA ALA A 284 13.81 12.13 3.74
C ALA A 284 13.75 11.96 2.21
#